data_a972b352d72e5842bbd8af0b90a49163
#
_entry.id   a972b352d72e5842bbd8af0b90a49163
#
_cell.length_a   1.000
_cell.length_b   1.000
_cell.length_c   1.000
_cell.angle_alpha   90.00
_cell.angle_beta   90.00
_cell.angle_gamma   90.00
#
_symmetry.space_group_name_H-M   'P 1'
#
loop_
_entity.id
_entity.type
_entity.pdbx_description
1 polymer ?
#
loop_
_entity_poly.entity_id
_entity_poly.type
_entity_poly.pdbx_seq_one_letter_code
_entity_poly.pdbx_strand_id
1 'polypeptide(L)'
;MVNLYNEEELARIEKIKETNDKLEEFFNNKRAEWTSNVEPLFDVIKNNINLESFSKVVEAQSIALSFRQNINEQISFFLNKRSKEEVKIKKVKQDKFMFYALGVGLKTSLGEKNTLIDAHIAENERNIQLIENYVEFLRSTSKNLEALGFTIKNKKK
;
A
#
# COMPACT_ATOMS: atom_id res chain seq x y z
N MET A 1 -30.47 15.37 21.46
CA MET A 1 -29.18 14.74 21.12
C MET A 1 -28.85 15.01 19.65
N VAL A 2 -27.77 15.67 19.39
CA VAL A 2 -27.36 15.96 18.00
C VAL A 2 -26.78 14.67 17.41
N ASN A 3 -27.37 14.22 16.30
CA ASN A 3 -26.83 13.08 15.59
C ASN A 3 -25.61 13.55 14.78
N LEU A 4 -24.42 13.15 15.21
CA LEU A 4 -23.14 13.55 14.58
C LEU A 4 -22.90 12.86 13.25
N TYR A 5 -23.62 11.76 12.99
CA TYR A 5 -23.52 11.00 11.76
C TYR A 5 -24.92 10.94 11.11
N ASN A 6 -25.12 11.69 10.03
CA ASN A 6 -26.33 11.56 9.23
C ASN A 6 -26.20 10.32 8.32
N GLU A 7 -27.31 9.97 7.64
CA GLU A 7 -27.35 8.80 6.74
C GLU A 7 -26.33 8.89 5.62
N GLU A 8 -26.09 10.09 5.07
CA GLU A 8 -25.11 10.30 4.01
C GLU A 8 -23.69 10.02 4.50
N GLU A 9 -23.35 10.49 5.69
CA GLU A 9 -22.05 10.30 6.29
C GLU A 9 -21.79 8.81 6.60
N LEU A 10 -22.79 8.15 7.19
CA LEU A 10 -22.70 6.71 7.46
C LEU A 10 -22.55 5.91 6.17
N ALA A 11 -23.28 6.27 5.13
CA ALA A 11 -23.17 5.64 3.82
C ALA A 11 -21.77 5.86 3.21
N ARG A 12 -21.22 7.05 3.35
CA ARG A 12 -19.86 7.38 2.89
C ARG A 12 -18.82 6.50 3.57
N ILE A 13 -18.89 6.42 4.89
CA ILE A 13 -17.96 5.63 5.70
C ILE A 13 -18.08 4.16 5.36
N GLU A 14 -19.29 3.63 5.24
CA GLU A 14 -19.53 2.24 4.88
C GLU A 14 -18.98 1.90 3.50
N LYS A 15 -19.15 2.79 2.54
CA LYS A 15 -18.63 2.62 1.18
C LYS A 15 -17.10 2.55 1.16
N ILE A 16 -16.43 3.44 1.92
CA ILE A 16 -14.98 3.42 2.04
C ILE A 16 -14.51 2.14 2.71
N LYS A 17 -15.21 1.71 3.76
CA LYS A 17 -14.91 0.46 4.46
C LYS A 17 -14.99 -0.75 3.52
N GLU A 18 -16.03 -0.85 2.72
CA GLU A 18 -16.17 -1.91 1.73
C GLU A 18 -15.04 -1.87 0.71
N THR A 19 -14.68 -0.68 0.24
CA THR A 19 -13.56 -0.50 -0.69
C THR A 19 -12.25 -0.94 -0.04
N ASN A 20 -12.02 -0.58 1.23
CA ASN A 20 -10.83 -0.96 1.97
C ASN A 20 -10.75 -2.47 2.21
N ASP A 21 -11.86 -3.11 2.53
CA ASP A 21 -11.91 -4.56 2.72
C ASP A 21 -11.51 -5.30 1.42
N LYS A 22 -12.01 -4.83 0.28
CA LYS A 22 -11.64 -5.36 -1.03
C LYS A 22 -10.17 -5.09 -1.37
N LEU A 23 -9.68 -3.90 -1.04
CA LEU A 23 -8.30 -3.51 -1.26
C LEU A 23 -7.34 -4.35 -0.40
N GLU A 24 -7.70 -4.61 0.85
CA GLU A 24 -6.93 -5.47 1.74
C GLU A 24 -6.81 -6.88 1.18
N GLU A 25 -7.91 -7.45 0.71
CA GLU A 25 -7.92 -8.76 0.05
C GLU A 25 -7.04 -8.75 -1.21
N PHE A 26 -7.18 -7.72 -2.03
CA PHE A 26 -6.36 -7.54 -3.24
C PHE A 26 -4.87 -7.51 -2.89
N PHE A 27 -4.48 -6.74 -1.89
CA PHE A 27 -3.08 -6.64 -1.49
C PHE A 27 -2.56 -7.95 -0.89
N ASN A 28 -3.37 -8.66 -0.11
CA ASN A 28 -2.99 -9.97 0.43
C ASN A 28 -2.75 -10.98 -0.69
N ASN A 29 -3.62 -10.98 -1.70
CA ASN A 29 -3.47 -11.84 -2.87
C ASN A 29 -2.22 -11.47 -3.69
N LYS A 30 -1.96 -10.17 -3.85
CA LYS A 30 -0.76 -9.69 -4.56
C LYS A 30 0.53 -10.04 -3.82
N ARG A 31 0.56 -9.92 -2.50
CA ARG A 31 1.71 -10.34 -1.69
C ARG A 31 2.01 -11.83 -1.89
N ALA A 32 0.97 -12.67 -1.82
CA ALA A 32 1.12 -14.11 -2.04
C ALA A 32 1.60 -14.42 -3.46
N GLU A 33 1.05 -13.73 -4.46
CA GLU A 33 1.44 -13.88 -5.87
C GLU A 33 2.91 -13.49 -6.09
N TRP A 34 3.34 -12.33 -5.57
CA TRP A 34 4.73 -11.90 -5.67
C TRP A 34 5.68 -12.87 -4.97
N THR A 35 5.34 -13.31 -3.77
CA THR A 35 6.16 -14.28 -3.03
C THR A 35 6.32 -15.57 -3.84
N SER A 36 5.22 -16.06 -4.41
CA SER A 36 5.23 -17.26 -5.26
C SER A 36 6.05 -17.08 -6.54
N ASN A 37 6.00 -15.90 -7.14
CA ASN A 37 6.73 -15.60 -8.38
C ASN A 37 8.23 -15.41 -8.16
N VAL A 38 8.61 -14.86 -7.02
CA VAL A 38 10.01 -14.54 -6.71
C VAL A 38 10.78 -15.74 -6.16
N GLU A 39 10.11 -16.60 -5.39
CA GLU A 39 10.74 -17.77 -4.75
C GLU A 39 11.51 -18.66 -5.72
N PRO A 40 10.98 -19.02 -6.91
CA PRO A 40 11.73 -19.84 -7.85
C PRO A 40 13.04 -19.22 -8.33
N LEU A 41 13.15 -17.90 -8.37
CA LEU A 41 14.38 -17.20 -8.78
C LEU A 41 15.49 -17.40 -7.75
N PHE A 42 15.16 -17.36 -6.47
CA PHE A 42 16.11 -17.62 -5.40
C PHE A 42 16.54 -19.10 -5.41
N ASP A 43 15.60 -20.01 -5.67
CA ASP A 43 15.90 -21.44 -5.77
C ASP A 43 16.85 -21.76 -6.91
N VAL A 44 16.69 -21.13 -8.07
CA VAL A 44 17.58 -21.28 -9.22
C VAL A 44 19.02 -20.93 -8.83
N ILE A 45 19.21 -19.83 -8.11
CA ILE A 45 20.55 -19.37 -7.73
C ILE A 45 21.12 -20.23 -6.62
N LYS A 46 20.32 -20.63 -5.64
CA LYS A 46 20.75 -21.50 -4.55
C LYS A 46 21.19 -22.87 -5.05
N ASN A 47 20.50 -23.43 -6.03
CA ASN A 47 20.70 -24.79 -6.50
C ASN A 47 21.64 -24.92 -7.71
N ASN A 48 21.91 -23.82 -8.43
CA ASN A 48 22.73 -23.83 -9.64
C ASN A 48 24.08 -23.16 -9.42
N ILE A 49 25.02 -23.93 -8.85
CA ILE A 49 26.36 -23.46 -8.52
C ILE A 49 27.33 -23.67 -9.68
N ASN A 50 26.99 -24.52 -10.67
CA ASN A 50 27.87 -24.96 -11.78
C ASN A 50 27.67 -24.11 -13.04
N LEU A 51 28.72 -24.04 -13.84
CA LEU A 51 28.73 -23.36 -15.16
C LEU A 51 27.69 -23.93 -16.13
N GLU A 52 27.31 -25.19 -15.99
CA GLU A 52 26.29 -25.86 -16.80
C GLU A 52 24.91 -25.20 -16.65
N SER A 53 24.70 -24.49 -15.55
CA SER A 53 23.44 -23.80 -15.22
C SER A 53 23.48 -22.32 -15.55
N PHE A 54 24.50 -21.84 -16.25
CA PHE A 54 24.71 -20.41 -16.52
C PHE A 54 23.52 -19.78 -17.27
N SER A 55 22.97 -20.50 -18.26
CA SER A 55 21.81 -19.98 -19.01
C SER A 55 20.58 -19.80 -18.13
N LYS A 56 20.37 -20.69 -17.15
CA LYS A 56 19.27 -20.56 -16.17
C LYS A 56 19.47 -19.36 -15.25
N VAL A 57 20.71 -19.10 -14.85
CA VAL A 57 21.08 -17.95 -14.02
C VAL A 57 20.84 -16.64 -14.78
N VAL A 58 21.24 -16.58 -16.06
CA VAL A 58 21.01 -15.41 -16.92
C VAL A 58 19.51 -15.17 -17.11
N GLU A 59 18.74 -16.23 -17.35
CA GLU A 59 17.29 -16.15 -17.47
C GLU A 59 16.65 -15.62 -16.17
N ALA A 60 17.07 -16.14 -15.02
CA ALA A 60 16.59 -15.68 -13.71
C ALA A 60 16.91 -14.19 -13.50
N GLN A 61 18.08 -13.73 -13.91
CA GLN A 61 18.46 -12.32 -13.85
C GLN A 61 17.54 -11.44 -14.70
N SER A 62 17.24 -11.88 -15.91
CA SER A 62 16.33 -11.17 -16.83
C SER A 62 14.92 -11.06 -16.23
N ILE A 63 14.42 -12.14 -15.66
CA ILE A 63 13.11 -12.17 -15.01
C ILE A 63 13.11 -11.25 -13.79
N ALA A 64 14.16 -11.27 -12.97
CA ALA A 64 14.29 -10.39 -11.80
C ALA A 64 14.26 -8.92 -12.21
N LEU A 65 14.92 -8.52 -13.27
CA LEU A 65 14.89 -7.15 -13.78
C LEU A 65 13.49 -6.75 -14.24
N SER A 66 12.79 -7.65 -14.93
CA SER A 66 11.41 -7.43 -15.36
C SER A 66 10.47 -7.25 -14.17
N PHE A 67 10.62 -8.07 -13.13
CA PHE A 67 9.84 -7.94 -11.91
C PHE A 67 10.10 -6.62 -11.20
N ARG A 68 11.36 -6.19 -11.11
CA ARG A 68 11.71 -4.90 -10.49
C ARG A 68 11.08 -3.74 -11.23
N GLN A 69 11.08 -3.76 -12.55
CA GLN A 69 10.42 -2.72 -13.35
C GLN A 69 8.93 -2.68 -13.07
N ASN A 70 8.27 -3.83 -13.06
CA ASN A 70 6.84 -3.94 -12.74
C ASN A 70 6.55 -3.45 -11.33
N ILE A 71 7.37 -3.83 -10.36
CA ILE A 71 7.26 -3.38 -8.96
C ILE A 71 7.35 -1.85 -8.89
N ASN A 72 8.32 -1.25 -9.56
CA ASN A 72 8.49 0.20 -9.57
C ASN A 72 7.28 0.92 -10.17
N GLU A 73 6.69 0.38 -11.23
CA GLU A 73 5.46 0.91 -11.82
C GLU A 73 4.29 0.84 -10.84
N GLN A 74 4.15 -0.27 -10.13
CA GLN A 74 3.10 -0.42 -9.10
C GLN A 74 3.32 0.54 -7.93
N ILE A 75 4.55 0.71 -7.47
CA ILE A 75 4.87 1.67 -6.41
C ILE A 75 4.41 3.08 -6.82
N SER A 76 4.77 3.52 -8.02
CA SER A 76 4.38 4.83 -8.53
C SER A 76 2.86 4.99 -8.60
N PHE A 77 2.16 3.96 -9.08
CA PHE A 77 0.70 3.95 -9.16
C PHE A 77 0.05 4.11 -7.78
N PHE A 78 0.50 3.33 -6.80
CA PHE A 78 -0.10 3.38 -5.46
C PHE A 78 0.31 4.62 -4.67
N LEU A 79 1.52 5.15 -4.86
CA LEU A 79 1.90 6.43 -4.27
C LEU A 79 1.04 7.58 -4.81
N ASN A 80 0.69 7.55 -6.09
CA ASN A 80 -0.23 8.52 -6.66
C ASN A 80 -1.64 8.40 -6.05
N LYS A 81 -2.13 7.18 -5.87
CA LYS A 81 -3.40 6.93 -5.18
C LYS A 81 -3.37 7.43 -3.74
N ARG A 82 -2.27 7.20 -3.02
CA ARG A 82 -2.08 7.70 -1.65
C ARG A 82 -2.18 9.22 -1.60
N SER A 83 -1.52 9.91 -2.53
CA SER A 83 -1.56 11.38 -2.59
C SER A 83 -2.97 11.90 -2.80
N LYS A 84 -3.75 11.26 -3.67
CA LYS A 84 -5.15 11.63 -3.89
C LYS A 84 -6.00 11.41 -2.64
N GLU A 85 -5.77 10.34 -1.92
CA GLU A 85 -6.49 10.05 -0.68
C GLU A 85 -6.12 11.05 0.43
N GLU A 86 -4.86 11.45 0.52
CA GLU A 86 -4.40 12.49 1.45
C GLU A 86 -5.12 13.82 1.22
N VAL A 87 -5.34 14.20 -0.05
CA VAL A 87 -6.11 15.40 -0.41
C VAL A 87 -7.55 15.27 0.05
N LYS A 88 -8.18 14.10 -0.14
CA LYS A 88 -9.54 13.85 0.34
C LYS A 88 -9.65 13.96 1.85
N ILE A 89 -8.70 13.39 2.58
CA ILE A 89 -8.65 13.48 4.05
C ILE A 89 -8.57 14.93 4.50
N LYS A 90 -7.69 15.71 3.88
CA LYS A 90 -7.52 17.11 4.20
C LYS A 90 -8.82 17.90 4.01
N LYS A 91 -9.52 17.62 2.91
CA LYS A 91 -10.82 18.24 2.63
C LYS A 91 -11.88 17.85 3.67
N VAL A 92 -11.98 16.55 4.00
CA VAL A 92 -12.92 16.07 5.00
C VAL A 92 -12.62 16.71 6.37
N LYS A 93 -11.35 16.78 6.76
CA LYS A 93 -10.93 17.47 7.99
C LYS A 93 -11.41 18.91 8.03
N GLN A 94 -11.21 19.66 6.95
CA GLN A 94 -11.63 21.05 6.87
C GLN A 94 -13.15 21.18 6.97
N ASP A 95 -13.89 20.38 6.21
CA ASP A 95 -15.34 20.40 6.20
C ASP A 95 -15.91 20.04 7.59
N LYS A 96 -15.37 19.03 8.23
CA LYS A 96 -15.83 18.60 9.57
C LYS A 96 -15.41 19.57 10.66
N PHE A 97 -14.24 20.17 10.56
CA PHE A 97 -13.81 21.22 11.49
C PHE A 97 -14.79 22.40 11.45
N MET A 98 -15.16 22.86 10.26
CA MET A 98 -16.14 23.93 10.07
C MET A 98 -17.50 23.51 10.63
N PHE A 99 -17.93 22.28 10.37
CA PHE A 99 -19.19 21.74 10.89
C PHE A 99 -19.24 21.79 12.42
N TYR A 100 -18.20 21.28 13.10
CA TYR A 100 -18.15 21.24 14.56
C TYR A 100 -17.89 22.62 15.20
N ALA A 101 -17.20 23.50 14.48
CA ALA A 101 -16.91 24.84 15.00
C ALA A 101 -18.12 25.78 14.87
N LEU A 102 -18.89 25.69 13.78
CA LEU A 102 -19.92 26.69 13.43
C LEU A 102 -21.34 26.13 13.35
N GLY A 103 -21.50 24.83 13.09
CA GLY A 103 -22.80 24.28 12.71
C GLY A 103 -23.57 23.55 13.78
N VAL A 104 -22.94 23.07 14.84
CA VAL A 104 -23.56 22.12 15.78
C VAL A 104 -23.91 22.75 17.11
N GLY A 105 -23.41 23.97 17.41
CA GLY A 105 -23.66 24.64 18.68
C GLY A 105 -23.08 23.93 19.90
N LEU A 106 -22.23 22.94 19.71
CA LEU A 106 -21.56 22.22 20.79
C LEU A 106 -20.35 23.00 21.27
N LYS A 107 -20.31 23.30 22.56
CA LYS A 107 -19.13 23.87 23.20
C LYS A 107 -18.15 22.73 23.51
N THR A 108 -17.39 22.34 22.51
CA THR A 108 -16.35 21.28 22.66
C THR A 108 -14.96 21.91 22.64
N SER A 109 -14.02 21.29 23.36
CA SER A 109 -12.62 21.67 23.30
C SER A 109 -12.04 21.33 21.93
N LEU A 110 -10.89 21.90 21.59
CA LEU A 110 -10.17 21.57 20.36
C LEU A 110 -9.81 20.07 20.31
N GLY A 111 -9.41 19.51 21.46
CA GLY A 111 -9.08 18.07 21.54
C GLY A 111 -10.30 17.18 21.26
N GLU A 112 -11.47 17.54 21.78
CA GLU A 112 -12.73 16.82 21.53
C GLU A 112 -13.14 16.92 20.06
N LYS A 113 -13.02 18.10 19.45
CA LYS A 113 -13.28 18.30 18.01
C LYS A 113 -12.37 17.42 17.15
N ASN A 114 -11.09 17.36 17.47
CA ASN A 114 -10.13 16.53 16.74
C ASN A 114 -10.46 15.05 16.86
N THR A 115 -10.87 14.59 18.06
CA THR A 115 -11.30 13.20 18.27
C THR A 115 -12.52 12.85 17.42
N LEU A 116 -13.51 13.76 17.34
CA LEU A 116 -14.68 13.56 16.49
C LEU A 116 -14.34 13.54 15.01
N ILE A 117 -13.43 14.41 14.58
CA ILE A 117 -12.95 14.46 13.19
C ILE A 117 -12.21 13.16 12.85
N ASP A 118 -11.37 12.66 13.74
CA ASP A 118 -10.63 11.42 13.53
C ASP A 118 -11.56 10.24 13.26
N ALA A 119 -12.71 10.19 13.94
CA ALA A 119 -13.72 9.16 13.69
C ALA A 119 -14.27 9.21 12.25
N HIS A 120 -14.45 10.42 11.70
CA HIS A 120 -14.93 10.59 10.32
C HIS A 120 -13.91 10.12 9.26
N ILE A 121 -12.63 10.21 9.56
CA ILE A 121 -11.57 9.93 8.59
C ILE A 121 -10.86 8.58 8.84
N ALA A 122 -11.28 7.83 9.86
CA ALA A 122 -10.61 6.58 10.23
C ALA A 122 -10.46 5.60 9.06
N GLU A 123 -11.52 5.41 8.27
CA GLU A 123 -11.47 4.52 7.09
C GLU A 123 -10.63 5.11 5.95
N ASN A 124 -10.58 6.43 5.81
CA ASN A 124 -9.69 7.08 4.85
C ASN A 124 -8.23 6.86 5.22
N GLU A 125 -7.90 6.97 6.51
CA GLU A 125 -6.55 6.71 7.01
C GLU A 125 -6.17 5.23 6.89
N ARG A 126 -7.13 4.33 7.10
CA ARG A 126 -6.92 2.89 6.86
C ARG A 126 -6.55 2.62 5.40
N ASN A 127 -7.19 3.31 4.46
CA ASN A 127 -6.87 3.20 3.03
C ASN A 127 -5.40 3.55 2.78
N ILE A 128 -4.94 4.67 3.33
CA ILE A 128 -3.53 5.09 3.23
C ILE A 128 -2.61 4.04 3.84
N GLN A 129 -2.94 3.54 5.02
CA GLN A 129 -2.12 2.54 5.71
C GLN A 129 -2.01 1.24 4.90
N LEU A 130 -3.09 0.78 4.30
CA LEU A 130 -3.08 -0.40 3.41
C LEU A 130 -2.15 -0.19 2.23
N ILE A 131 -2.21 0.99 1.60
CA ILE A 131 -1.33 1.35 0.48
C ILE A 131 0.12 1.38 0.94
N GLU A 132 0.42 2.06 2.04
CA GLU A 132 1.79 2.17 2.56
C GLU A 132 2.39 0.81 2.89
N ASN A 133 1.61 -0.07 3.50
CA ASN A 133 2.07 -1.42 3.83
C ASN A 133 2.39 -2.23 2.57
N TYR A 134 1.57 -2.11 1.54
CA TYR A 134 1.81 -2.80 0.27
C TYR A 134 3.04 -2.22 -0.46
N VAL A 135 3.17 -0.90 -0.50
CA VAL A 135 4.34 -0.23 -1.10
C VAL A 135 5.63 -0.65 -0.38
N GLU A 136 5.59 -0.74 0.95
CA GLU A 136 6.75 -1.20 1.73
C GLU A 136 7.11 -2.66 1.40
N PHE A 137 6.11 -3.52 1.26
CA PHE A 137 6.30 -4.89 0.80
C PHE A 137 6.95 -4.93 -0.58
N LEU A 138 6.48 -4.11 -1.53
CA LEU A 138 7.05 -4.02 -2.87
C LEU A 138 8.50 -3.53 -2.85
N ARG A 139 8.81 -2.54 -2.02
CA ARG A 139 10.18 -2.05 -1.85
C ARG A 139 11.11 -3.12 -1.32
N SER A 140 10.67 -3.87 -0.31
CA SER A 140 11.42 -4.99 0.24
C SER A 140 11.67 -6.08 -0.80
N THR A 141 10.65 -6.42 -1.58
CA THR A 141 10.75 -7.41 -2.66
C THR A 141 11.73 -6.95 -3.74
N SER A 142 11.65 -5.68 -4.14
CA SER A 142 12.58 -5.10 -5.12
C SER A 142 14.02 -5.14 -4.61
N LYS A 143 14.22 -4.81 -3.35
CA LYS A 143 15.55 -4.85 -2.71
C LYS A 143 16.12 -6.27 -2.68
N ASN A 144 15.27 -7.25 -2.38
CA ASN A 144 15.67 -8.67 -2.39
C ASN A 144 16.06 -9.12 -3.81
N LEU A 145 15.32 -8.68 -4.82
CA LEU A 145 15.65 -8.97 -6.22
C LEU A 145 16.95 -8.30 -6.66
N GLU A 146 17.23 -7.10 -6.17
CA GLU A 146 18.48 -6.40 -6.40
C GLU A 146 19.67 -7.17 -5.79
N ALA A 147 19.53 -7.62 -4.55
CA ALA A 147 20.54 -8.45 -3.88
C ALA A 147 20.80 -9.75 -4.66
N LEU A 148 19.74 -10.34 -5.22
CA LEU A 148 19.85 -11.51 -6.10
C LEU A 148 20.68 -11.19 -7.35
N GLY A 149 20.49 -10.01 -7.94
CA GLY A 149 21.26 -9.54 -9.08
C GLY A 149 22.75 -9.45 -8.77
N PHE A 150 23.13 -8.96 -7.60
CA PHE A 150 24.52 -8.94 -7.14
C PHE A 150 25.09 -10.35 -6.98
N THR A 151 24.35 -11.27 -6.42
CA THR A 151 24.75 -12.66 -6.25
C THR A 151 25.02 -13.31 -7.60
N ILE A 152 24.15 -13.10 -8.60
CA ILE A 152 24.34 -13.58 -9.96
C ILE A 152 25.61 -12.99 -10.59
N LYS A 153 25.80 -11.68 -10.46
CA LYS A 153 26.95 -10.96 -10.98
C LYS A 153 28.26 -11.51 -10.38
N ASN A 154 28.29 -11.78 -9.10
CA ASN A 154 29.46 -12.34 -8.42
C ASN A 154 29.76 -13.77 -8.87
N LYS A 155 28.75 -14.58 -9.18
CA LYS A 155 28.93 -15.93 -9.71
C LYS A 155 29.47 -15.96 -11.12
N LYS A 156 29.30 -14.91 -11.91
CA LYS A 156 29.86 -14.76 -13.26
C LYS A 156 31.36 -14.48 -13.25
N LYS A 157 31.88 -14.00 -12.16
CA LYS A 157 33.29 -13.76 -11.98
C LYS A 157 33.99 -15.02 -11.52
#